data_77bd37ca6302faae61c2ea127e8eba12
#
_entry.id   77bd37ca6302faae61c2ea127e8eba12
#
_cell.length_a   1.000
_cell.length_b   1.000
_cell.length_c   1.000
_cell.angle_alpha   90.00
_cell.angle_beta   90.00
_cell.angle_gamma   90.00
#
_symmetry.space_group_name_H-M   'P 1'
#
loop_
_entity.id
_entity.type
_entity.pdbx_description
1 polymer ?
#
loop_
_entity_poly.entity_id
_entity_poly.type
_entity_poly.pdbx_seq_one_letter_code
_entity_poly.pdbx_strand_id
1 'polypeptide(L)'
;GHYGVSMLNDCKYGHSVKDSVIGLTLIKSGIEPNPTTDQEVHHFTYAIYPHAEKWQAAGTVPQAFFLNQPALAVQGGKPGESFSLAGLDAPNVVLETIKRAEDGDGAIVRMYECENSLTNVTLDWNLPFHAAESCNCLEQPDGEPVEVKDGKITFTVKPYEIKTIRIR
;
A
#
# COMPACT_ATOMS: atom_id res chain seq x y z
N GLY A 1 17.44 -5.67 17.27
CA GLY A 1 16.73 -5.61 18.56
C GLY A 1 15.68 -6.71 18.60
N HIS A 2 15.35 -7.13 19.81
CA HIS A 2 14.34 -8.18 20.01
C HIS A 2 12.96 -7.60 20.29
N TYR A 3 12.84 -6.28 20.28
CA TYR A 3 11.61 -5.57 20.61
C TYR A 3 11.58 -4.21 19.90
N GLY A 4 10.40 -3.83 19.45
CA GLY A 4 10.14 -2.54 18.82
C GLY A 4 8.74 -2.02 19.16
N VAL A 5 8.53 -0.75 18.86
CA VAL A 5 7.21 -0.10 18.95
C VAL A 5 7.00 0.71 17.70
N SER A 6 5.90 0.47 17.01
CA SER A 6 5.47 1.27 15.86
C SER A 6 4.29 2.15 16.26
N MET A 7 4.27 3.37 15.75
CA MET A 7 3.14 4.28 15.90
C MET A 7 2.41 4.38 14.56
N LEU A 8 1.16 3.94 14.55
CA LEU A 8 0.28 3.93 13.38
C LEU A 8 -0.71 5.07 13.49
N ASN A 9 -1.11 5.67 12.37
CA ASN A 9 -2.17 6.68 12.35
C ASN A 9 -2.84 6.77 10.97
N ASP A 10 -3.99 7.43 10.91
CA ASP A 10 -4.81 7.56 9.71
C ASP A 10 -4.62 8.89 8.94
N CYS A 11 -4.16 9.96 9.59
CA CYS A 11 -4.12 11.26 8.93
C CYS A 11 -3.10 12.26 9.53
N LYS A 12 -2.19 11.82 10.40
CA LYS A 12 -1.20 12.71 11.04
C LYS A 12 0.19 12.40 10.54
N TYR A 13 0.85 13.37 9.91
CA TYR A 13 2.11 13.17 9.19
C TYR A 13 3.35 13.65 9.97
N GLY A 14 3.16 14.52 10.96
CA GLY A 14 4.24 15.07 11.75
C GLY A 14 4.73 14.11 12.82
N HIS A 15 5.86 13.46 12.59
CA HIS A 15 6.50 12.57 13.56
C HIS A 15 7.84 13.11 14.01
N SER A 16 8.21 12.81 15.24
CA SER A 16 9.55 13.03 15.76
C SER A 16 10.04 11.80 16.52
N VAL A 17 11.33 11.52 16.41
CA VAL A 17 11.99 10.49 17.21
C VAL A 17 13.24 11.11 17.79
N LYS A 18 13.32 11.15 19.11
CA LYS A 18 14.49 11.64 19.81
C LYS A 18 14.74 10.77 21.04
N ASP A 19 15.92 10.24 21.15
CA ASP A 19 16.30 9.27 22.19
C ASP A 19 15.35 8.06 22.18
N SER A 20 14.61 7.83 23.25
CA SER A 20 13.61 6.76 23.36
C SER A 20 12.16 7.29 23.31
N VAL A 21 11.96 8.49 22.77
CA VAL A 21 10.64 9.13 22.68
C VAL A 21 10.20 9.21 21.22
N ILE A 22 9.01 8.70 20.94
CA ILE A 22 8.29 8.87 19.66
C ILE A 22 7.20 9.90 19.88
N GLY A 23 7.20 10.97 19.09
CA GLY A 23 6.18 12.01 19.13
C GLY A 23 5.33 12.01 17.86
N LEU A 24 4.03 12.19 18.02
CA LEU A 24 3.06 12.43 16.92
C LEU A 24 2.47 13.81 17.10
N THR A 25 2.62 14.68 16.10
CA THR A 25 1.99 15.99 16.08
C THR A 25 0.52 15.82 15.68
N LEU A 26 -0.38 16.10 16.58
CA LEU A 26 -1.82 15.96 16.33
C LEU A 26 -2.38 17.16 15.57
N ILE A 27 -1.99 18.38 15.96
CA ILE A 27 -2.42 19.63 15.34
C ILE A 27 -1.25 20.63 15.36
N LYS A 28 -1.08 21.35 14.27
CA LYS A 28 -0.18 22.50 14.16
C LYS A 28 -0.84 23.53 13.26
N SER A 29 -1.62 24.42 13.86
CA SER A 29 -2.36 25.46 13.14
C SER A 29 -1.46 26.63 12.78
N GLY A 30 -1.55 27.08 11.51
CA GLY A 30 -0.99 28.34 11.07
C GLY A 30 -1.99 29.49 11.31
N ILE A 31 -1.48 30.73 11.35
CA ILE A 31 -2.31 31.93 11.41
C ILE A 31 -2.30 32.69 10.07
N GLU A 32 -1.41 32.35 9.17
CA GLU A 32 -1.27 32.89 7.83
C GLU A 32 -1.31 31.76 6.79
N PRO A 33 -1.98 31.89 5.67
CA PRO A 33 -2.83 33.02 5.24
C PRO A 33 -4.26 33.00 5.81
N ASN A 34 -4.65 31.94 6.53
CA ASN A 34 -5.96 31.81 7.15
C ASN A 34 -5.84 31.80 8.68
N PRO A 35 -6.29 32.88 9.38
CA PRO A 35 -6.18 32.96 10.83
C PRO A 35 -7.10 32.01 11.60
N THR A 36 -8.05 31.36 10.92
CA THR A 36 -8.98 30.38 11.51
C THR A 36 -8.67 28.95 11.11
N THR A 37 -7.47 28.70 10.54
CA THR A 37 -7.04 27.35 10.18
C THR A 37 -7.12 26.41 11.37
N ASP A 38 -7.68 25.22 11.16
CA ASP A 38 -7.81 24.13 12.14
C ASP A 38 -8.62 24.46 13.41
N GLN A 39 -9.42 25.53 13.40
CA GLN A 39 -10.30 25.89 14.52
C GLN A 39 -11.64 25.14 14.43
N GLU A 40 -11.59 23.83 14.32
CA GLU A 40 -12.76 22.97 14.23
C GLU A 40 -12.56 21.68 15.02
N VAL A 41 -13.54 20.78 15.01
CA VAL A 41 -13.43 19.46 15.64
C VAL A 41 -12.62 18.54 14.71
N HIS A 42 -11.57 17.94 15.26
CA HIS A 42 -10.71 17.03 14.53
C HIS A 42 -11.00 15.58 14.94
N HIS A 43 -11.16 14.71 13.95
CA HIS A 43 -11.28 13.27 14.14
C HIS A 43 -10.03 12.62 13.55
N PHE A 44 -9.34 11.82 14.34
CA PHE A 44 -8.17 11.06 13.92
C PHE A 44 -8.00 9.82 14.78
N THR A 45 -7.35 8.81 14.22
CA THR A 45 -7.02 7.56 14.90
C THR A 45 -5.52 7.39 14.96
N TYR A 46 -5.00 6.99 16.10
CA TYR A 46 -3.63 6.50 16.21
C TYR A 46 -3.59 5.23 17.07
N ALA A 47 -2.59 4.40 16.82
CA ALA A 47 -2.38 3.16 17.54
C ALA A 47 -0.91 2.97 17.89
N ILE A 48 -0.66 2.38 19.04
CA ILE A 48 0.66 1.93 19.45
C ILE A 48 0.72 0.43 19.21
N TYR A 49 1.68 -0.01 18.39
CA TYR A 49 1.89 -1.41 18.04
C TYR A 49 3.23 -1.90 18.61
N PRO A 50 3.26 -2.48 19.82
CA PRO A 50 4.42 -3.16 20.35
C PRO A 50 4.64 -4.47 19.61
N HIS A 51 5.87 -4.79 19.25
CA HIS A 51 6.17 -5.99 18.49
C HIS A 51 7.54 -6.57 18.85
N ALA A 52 7.71 -7.87 18.68
CA ALA A 52 8.99 -8.51 18.62
C ALA A 52 9.65 -8.22 17.25
N GLU A 53 10.97 -8.37 17.19
CA GLU A 53 11.76 -8.19 15.99
C GLU A 53 11.80 -6.75 15.44
N LYS A 54 12.35 -6.60 14.23
CA LYS A 54 12.35 -5.34 13.48
C LYS A 54 10.95 -5.09 12.90
N TRP A 55 10.65 -3.83 12.59
CA TRP A 55 9.35 -3.41 12.05
C TRP A 55 8.95 -4.14 10.75
N GLN A 56 9.93 -4.53 9.90
CA GLN A 56 9.68 -5.31 8.69
C GLN A 56 9.12 -6.69 9.04
N ALA A 57 9.86 -7.45 9.85
CA ALA A 57 9.45 -8.80 10.26
C ALA A 57 8.17 -8.81 11.09
N ALA A 58 7.91 -7.72 11.82
CA ALA A 58 6.69 -7.53 12.59
C ALA A 58 5.48 -7.13 11.73
N GLY A 59 5.66 -6.88 10.44
CA GLY A 59 4.57 -6.49 9.55
C GLY A 59 3.95 -5.13 9.87
N THR A 60 4.75 -4.16 10.30
CA THR A 60 4.26 -2.81 10.64
C THR A 60 3.49 -2.16 9.48
N VAL A 61 3.99 -2.29 8.24
CA VAL A 61 3.33 -1.71 7.05
C VAL A 61 1.96 -2.34 6.79
N PRO A 62 1.80 -3.67 6.75
CA PRO A 62 0.48 -4.29 6.68
C PRO A 62 -0.48 -3.86 7.81
N GLN A 63 -0.01 -3.73 9.05
CA GLN A 63 -0.85 -3.26 10.16
C GLN A 63 -1.31 -1.81 9.97
N ALA A 64 -0.42 -0.93 9.48
CA ALA A 64 -0.78 0.44 9.13
C ALA A 64 -1.79 0.48 7.97
N PHE A 65 -1.62 -0.41 6.99
CA PHE A 65 -2.56 -0.54 5.87
C PHE A 65 -3.96 -0.96 6.37
N PHE A 66 -4.07 -1.95 7.24
CA PHE A 66 -5.36 -2.36 7.82
C PHE A 66 -6.04 -1.27 8.66
N LEU A 67 -5.26 -0.44 9.35
CA LEU A 67 -5.81 0.72 10.06
C LEU A 67 -6.45 1.73 9.10
N ASN A 68 -5.83 1.96 7.95
CA ASN A 68 -6.23 2.96 6.96
C ASN A 68 -7.24 2.43 5.93
N GLN A 69 -7.29 1.12 5.73
CA GLN A 69 -8.18 0.43 4.80
C GLN A 69 -8.96 -0.68 5.53
N PRO A 70 -9.88 -0.32 6.42
CA PRO A 70 -10.65 -1.31 7.17
C PRO A 70 -11.54 -2.13 6.23
N ALA A 71 -11.73 -3.41 6.55
CA ALA A 71 -12.62 -4.28 5.81
C ALA A 71 -14.08 -3.77 5.87
N LEU A 72 -14.74 -3.77 4.73
CA LEU A 72 -16.16 -3.42 4.65
C LEU A 72 -17.01 -4.66 4.90
N ALA A 73 -17.91 -4.56 5.88
CA ALA A 73 -18.90 -5.59 6.14
C ALA A 73 -20.21 -5.28 5.43
N VAL A 74 -20.67 -6.20 4.58
CA VAL A 74 -21.94 -6.06 3.85
C VAL A 74 -22.83 -7.25 4.19
N GLN A 75 -24.11 -7.01 4.45
CA GLN A 75 -25.07 -8.07 4.70
C GLN A 75 -25.44 -8.77 3.39
N GLY A 76 -25.40 -10.09 3.36
CA GLY A 76 -25.71 -10.93 2.19
C GLY A 76 -24.51 -11.81 1.82
N GLY A 77 -24.62 -12.48 0.67
CA GLY A 77 -23.62 -13.44 0.19
C GLY A 77 -23.95 -14.88 0.56
N LYS A 78 -23.17 -15.81 0.02
CA LYS A 78 -23.29 -17.23 0.31
C LYS A 78 -22.17 -17.68 1.24
N PRO A 79 -22.46 -18.35 2.35
CA PRO A 79 -21.44 -18.87 3.24
C PRO A 79 -20.45 -19.80 2.52
N GLY A 80 -19.15 -19.63 2.79
CA GLY A 80 -18.09 -20.48 2.26
C GLY A 80 -17.58 -20.11 0.85
N GLU A 81 -18.14 -19.09 0.19
CA GLU A 81 -17.58 -18.56 -1.05
C GLU A 81 -16.54 -17.47 -0.72
N SER A 82 -15.34 -17.58 -1.29
CA SER A 82 -14.30 -16.55 -1.24
C SER A 82 -13.71 -16.34 -2.63
N PHE A 83 -13.36 -15.10 -2.95
CA PHE A 83 -12.70 -14.73 -4.18
C PHE A 83 -11.61 -13.70 -3.90
N SER A 84 -10.43 -13.93 -4.47
CA SER A 84 -9.35 -12.94 -4.50
C SER A 84 -9.15 -12.49 -5.95
N LEU A 85 -9.23 -11.20 -6.19
CA LEU A 85 -9.01 -10.63 -7.54
C LEU A 85 -7.54 -10.72 -7.95
N ALA A 86 -6.64 -10.41 -7.01
CA ALA A 86 -5.20 -10.43 -7.23
C ALA A 86 -4.44 -10.78 -5.95
N GLY A 87 -3.22 -11.30 -6.11
CA GLY A 87 -2.31 -11.58 -5.01
C GLY A 87 -0.86 -11.37 -5.44
N LEU A 88 0.01 -11.07 -4.48
CA LEU A 88 1.46 -10.98 -4.65
C LEU A 88 2.15 -12.04 -3.80
N ASP A 89 3.23 -12.64 -4.30
CA ASP A 89 4.05 -13.60 -3.55
C ASP A 89 5.16 -12.93 -2.71
N ALA A 90 5.27 -11.60 -2.76
CA ALA A 90 6.31 -10.81 -2.12
C ALA A 90 5.74 -10.00 -0.93
N PRO A 91 6.09 -10.34 0.33
CA PRO A 91 5.52 -9.68 1.52
C PRO A 91 5.99 -8.23 1.71
N ASN A 92 7.10 -7.85 1.11
CA ASN A 92 7.63 -6.48 1.11
C ASN A 92 7.10 -5.61 -0.03
N VAL A 93 6.17 -6.14 -0.84
CA VAL A 93 5.52 -5.38 -1.91
C VAL A 93 4.03 -5.25 -1.59
N VAL A 94 3.58 -4.03 -1.40
CA VAL A 94 2.18 -3.72 -1.07
C VAL A 94 1.41 -3.47 -2.35
N LEU A 95 0.35 -4.27 -2.59
CA LEU A 95 -0.63 -3.99 -3.61
C LEU A 95 -1.54 -2.87 -3.09
N GLU A 96 -1.41 -1.69 -3.69
CA GLU A 96 -2.04 -0.48 -3.19
C GLU A 96 -3.34 -0.15 -3.94
N THR A 97 -3.33 -0.28 -5.28
CA THR A 97 -4.47 0.11 -6.12
C THR A 97 -4.75 -0.92 -7.20
N ILE A 98 -6.01 -1.26 -7.37
CA ILE A 98 -6.54 -1.90 -8.58
C ILE A 98 -7.65 -0.99 -9.11
N LYS A 99 -7.53 -0.56 -10.36
CA LYS A 99 -8.53 0.30 -11.00
C LYS A 99 -8.66 0.01 -12.49
N ARG A 100 -9.71 0.52 -13.13
CA ARG A 100 -9.79 0.57 -14.59
C ARG A 100 -8.75 1.58 -15.13
N ALA A 101 -8.13 1.28 -16.26
CA ALA A 101 -7.23 2.22 -16.94
C ALA A 101 -7.98 3.51 -17.35
N GLU A 102 -7.30 4.66 -17.34
CA GLU A 102 -7.89 5.97 -17.66
C GLU A 102 -8.44 6.02 -19.08
N ASP A 103 -7.77 5.37 -20.03
CA ASP A 103 -8.24 5.23 -21.42
C ASP A 103 -9.32 4.15 -21.57
N GLY A 104 -9.66 3.43 -20.51
CA GLY A 104 -10.65 2.36 -20.50
C GLY A 104 -10.16 1.02 -21.02
N ASP A 105 -8.88 0.90 -21.42
CA ASP A 105 -8.31 -0.31 -21.98
C ASP A 105 -7.56 -1.11 -20.90
N GLY A 106 -8.27 -2.02 -20.23
CA GLY A 106 -7.75 -2.93 -19.23
C GLY A 106 -7.82 -2.41 -17.79
N ALA A 107 -7.10 -3.11 -16.92
CA ALA A 107 -6.95 -2.82 -15.51
C ALA A 107 -5.54 -2.34 -15.19
N ILE A 108 -5.43 -1.42 -14.25
CA ILE A 108 -4.17 -0.94 -13.68
C ILE A 108 -4.03 -1.55 -12.29
N VAL A 109 -2.87 -2.15 -12.05
CA VAL A 109 -2.44 -2.65 -10.74
C VAL A 109 -1.23 -1.85 -10.32
N ARG A 110 -1.33 -1.11 -9.21
CA ARG A 110 -0.23 -0.32 -8.66
C ARG A 110 0.20 -0.87 -7.33
N MET A 111 1.50 -0.95 -7.15
CA MET A 111 2.12 -1.49 -5.95
C MET A 111 3.40 -0.72 -5.61
N TYR A 112 3.91 -0.89 -4.41
CA TYR A 112 5.19 -0.31 -4.01
C TYR A 112 5.97 -1.27 -3.11
N GLU A 113 7.30 -1.23 -3.24
CA GLU A 113 8.21 -1.93 -2.35
C GLU A 113 8.47 -1.08 -1.10
N CYS A 114 8.47 -1.68 0.10
CA CYS A 114 8.49 -0.96 1.37
C CYS A 114 9.64 -1.33 2.32
N GLU A 115 10.58 -2.19 1.92
CA GLU A 115 11.66 -2.68 2.79
C GLU A 115 13.08 -2.45 2.25
N ASN A 116 13.23 -1.60 1.21
CA ASN A 116 14.50 -1.28 0.57
C ASN A 116 15.20 -2.50 -0.06
N SER A 117 14.44 -3.33 -0.75
CA SER A 117 14.94 -4.57 -1.34
C SER A 117 14.62 -4.68 -2.83
N LEU A 118 15.58 -5.19 -3.62
CA LEU A 118 15.32 -5.61 -5.00
C LEU A 118 14.56 -6.93 -4.96
N THR A 119 13.33 -6.94 -5.48
CA THR A 119 12.41 -8.07 -5.30
C THR A 119 11.86 -8.54 -6.64
N ASN A 120 11.95 -9.84 -6.90
CA ASN A 120 11.20 -10.48 -7.96
C ASN A 120 9.80 -10.79 -7.45
N VAL A 121 8.80 -10.42 -8.23
CA VAL A 121 7.40 -10.48 -7.83
C VAL A 121 6.63 -11.32 -8.83
N THR A 122 5.77 -12.19 -8.31
CA THR A 122 4.71 -12.85 -9.07
C THR A 122 3.37 -12.24 -8.66
N LEU A 123 2.67 -11.68 -9.64
CA LEU A 123 1.30 -11.22 -9.49
C LEU A 123 0.37 -12.31 -10.04
N ASP A 124 -0.42 -12.88 -9.16
CA ASP A 124 -1.54 -13.73 -9.51
C ASP A 124 -2.75 -12.83 -9.82
N TRP A 125 -3.31 -12.98 -11.03
CA TRP A 125 -4.49 -12.24 -11.48
C TRP A 125 -5.61 -13.22 -11.83
N ASN A 126 -6.71 -13.15 -11.12
CA ASN A 126 -7.76 -14.17 -11.15
C ASN A 126 -8.96 -13.86 -12.08
N LEU A 127 -8.75 -12.98 -13.05
CA LEU A 127 -9.67 -12.78 -14.18
C LEU A 127 -8.99 -13.15 -15.50
N PRO A 128 -9.73 -13.48 -16.55
CA PRO A 128 -9.16 -13.69 -17.87
C PRO A 128 -8.39 -12.47 -18.36
N PHE A 129 -7.20 -12.68 -18.91
CA PHE A 129 -6.37 -11.66 -19.51
C PHE A 129 -5.51 -12.26 -20.64
N HIS A 130 -4.98 -11.43 -21.51
CA HIS A 130 -4.15 -11.86 -22.64
C HIS A 130 -2.79 -11.13 -22.73
N ALA A 131 -2.64 -10.02 -22.03
CA ALA A 131 -1.41 -9.24 -22.01
C ALA A 131 -1.22 -8.51 -20.68
N ALA A 132 0.06 -8.30 -20.32
CA ALA A 132 0.43 -7.41 -19.23
C ALA A 132 1.69 -6.63 -19.64
N GLU A 133 1.76 -5.37 -19.25
CA GLU A 133 2.90 -4.50 -19.52
C GLU A 133 3.20 -3.56 -18.34
N SER A 134 4.46 -3.17 -18.19
CA SER A 134 4.86 -2.15 -17.23
C SER A 134 4.55 -0.75 -17.75
N CYS A 135 4.08 0.10 -16.85
CA CYS A 135 3.72 1.48 -17.13
C CYS A 135 4.29 2.44 -16.08
N ASN A 136 4.43 3.70 -16.46
CA ASN A 136 4.68 4.79 -15.51
C ASN A 136 3.40 5.16 -14.72
N CYS A 137 3.49 6.12 -13.81
CA CYS A 137 2.34 6.58 -13.00
C CYS A 137 1.22 7.24 -13.82
N LEU A 138 1.50 7.65 -15.07
CA LEU A 138 0.51 8.18 -16.02
C LEU A 138 -0.07 7.08 -16.92
N GLU A 139 0.18 5.82 -16.60
CA GLU A 139 -0.31 4.63 -17.31
C GLU A 139 0.24 4.48 -18.75
N GLN A 140 1.34 5.16 -19.05
CA GLN A 140 2.03 5.02 -20.33
C GLN A 140 3.07 3.90 -20.23
N PRO A 141 3.20 3.02 -21.25
CA PRO A 141 4.22 1.98 -21.26
C PRO A 141 5.63 2.56 -21.05
N ASP A 142 6.40 1.96 -20.16
CA ASP A 142 7.77 2.39 -19.81
C ASP A 142 8.87 1.48 -20.37
N GLY A 143 8.49 0.35 -20.96
CA GLY A 143 9.42 -0.62 -21.56
C GLY A 143 10.18 -1.49 -20.57
N GLU A 144 9.86 -1.40 -19.29
CA GLU A 144 10.44 -2.30 -18.28
C GLU A 144 9.92 -3.75 -18.49
N PRO A 145 10.76 -4.78 -18.26
CA PRO A 145 10.39 -6.15 -18.54
C PRO A 145 9.24 -6.65 -17.67
N VAL A 146 8.26 -7.28 -18.32
CA VAL A 146 7.19 -8.05 -17.68
C VAL A 146 7.04 -9.36 -18.44
N GLU A 147 7.06 -10.47 -17.73
CA GLU A 147 6.87 -11.80 -18.31
C GLU A 147 5.48 -12.32 -17.94
N VAL A 148 4.75 -12.81 -18.95
CA VAL A 148 3.46 -13.51 -18.76
C VAL A 148 3.65 -14.96 -19.13
N LYS A 149 3.52 -15.86 -18.14
CA LYS A 149 3.67 -17.29 -18.34
C LYS A 149 2.72 -18.05 -17.43
N ASP A 150 2.04 -19.05 -17.99
CA ASP A 150 1.13 -19.93 -17.26
C ASP A 150 0.05 -19.19 -16.43
N GLY A 151 -0.44 -18.04 -16.93
CA GLY A 151 -1.43 -17.21 -16.26
C GLY A 151 -0.86 -16.36 -15.12
N LYS A 152 0.44 -16.33 -14.93
CA LYS A 152 1.15 -15.50 -13.92
C LYS A 152 1.89 -14.36 -14.59
N ILE A 153 1.98 -13.25 -13.89
CA ILE A 153 2.67 -12.04 -14.34
C ILE A 153 3.88 -11.84 -13.44
N THR A 154 5.10 -11.91 -14.00
CA THR A 154 6.35 -11.78 -13.24
C THR A 154 7.14 -10.56 -13.67
N PHE A 155 7.71 -9.87 -12.72
CA PHE A 155 8.52 -8.66 -12.91
C PHE A 155 9.41 -8.42 -11.70
N THR A 156 10.32 -7.45 -11.83
CA THR A 156 11.19 -7.02 -10.73
C THR A 156 10.75 -5.64 -10.24
N VAL A 157 10.78 -5.45 -8.92
CA VAL A 157 10.56 -4.16 -8.25
C VAL A 157 11.84 -3.74 -7.55
N LYS A 158 12.29 -2.51 -7.79
CA LYS A 158 13.50 -1.93 -7.19
C LYS A 158 13.21 -1.45 -5.75
N PRO A 159 14.25 -1.21 -4.94
CA PRO A 159 14.08 -0.63 -3.60
C PRO A 159 13.23 0.65 -3.63
N TYR A 160 12.16 0.68 -2.83
CA TYR A 160 11.20 1.78 -2.73
C TYR A 160 10.54 2.21 -4.05
N GLU A 161 10.54 1.34 -5.06
CA GLU A 161 9.88 1.62 -6.34
C GLU A 161 8.35 1.54 -6.22
N ILE A 162 7.67 2.48 -6.88
CA ILE A 162 6.25 2.36 -7.22
C ILE A 162 6.18 1.72 -8.60
N LYS A 163 5.60 0.53 -8.68
CA LYS A 163 5.43 -0.23 -9.93
C LYS A 163 3.98 -0.22 -10.36
N THR A 164 3.75 0.04 -11.63
CA THR A 164 2.42 0.01 -12.25
C THR A 164 2.41 -1.03 -13.36
N ILE A 165 1.45 -1.94 -13.31
CA ILE A 165 1.23 -2.96 -14.34
C ILE A 165 -0.14 -2.74 -14.95
N ARG A 166 -0.21 -2.67 -16.27
CA ARG A 166 -1.46 -2.71 -17.04
C ARG A 166 -1.73 -4.14 -17.46
N ILE A 167 -2.96 -4.59 -17.28
CA ILE A 167 -3.45 -5.93 -17.62
C ILE A 167 -4.62 -5.79 -18.60
N ARG A 168 -4.57 -6.50 -19.74
CA ARG A 168 -5.61 -6.50 -20.80
C ARG A 168 -6.14 -7.88 -21.08
#